data_72f048919f0458d43147a7945331cb17
#
_entry.id   72f048919f0458d43147a7945331cb17
#
_cell.length_a   1.000
_cell.length_b   1.000
_cell.length_c   1.000
_cell.angle_alpha   90.00
_cell.angle_beta   90.00
_cell.angle_gamma   90.00
#
_symmetry.space_group_name_H-M   'P 1'
#
loop_
_entity.id
_entity.type
_entity.pdbx_description
1 polymer ?
#
loop_
_entity_poly.entity_id
_entity_poly.type
_entity_poly.pdbx_seq_one_letter_code
_entity_poly.pdbx_strand_id
1 'polypeptide(L)'
;ALAVNACHEMVEGGMIAPAVSSTCTYPLTNKPEDVWAAKMNDWFKTNYSLEMYTKGEYPGYYMRYLKERNIVPKMEEGDREILKKAKIDYIALNYYRTLCASYLPADEDHPIGSRVFRGNEVDFDQYGYCRDEKNENLKASEYGAQIDPMGLRIVLNEYYRLYHLPLIITENGLGMADELTEDGRVHDDYRIDYLRSHIKAIGDAIEDGVEMMGSCIPAPPPSAGILAPWRRPGCSSAPTAAR
;
A
#
# COMPACT_ATOMS: atom_id res chain seq x y z
N ALA A 1 -15.62 7.68 -6.47
CA ALA A 1 -16.64 7.41 -7.51
C ALA A 1 -17.02 8.68 -8.25
N LEU A 2 -17.48 9.75 -7.57
CA LEU A 2 -17.90 10.99 -8.23
C LEU A 2 -16.82 11.59 -9.14
N ALA A 3 -15.56 11.64 -8.71
CA ALA A 3 -14.47 12.16 -9.52
C ALA A 3 -14.22 11.32 -10.78
N VAL A 4 -14.36 9.99 -10.69
CA VAL A 4 -14.22 9.08 -11.85
C VAL A 4 -15.32 9.35 -12.85
N ASN A 5 -16.57 9.43 -12.40
CA ASN A 5 -17.72 9.73 -13.26
C ASN A 5 -17.57 11.10 -13.93
N ALA A 6 -17.16 12.13 -13.17
CA ALA A 6 -16.93 13.47 -13.70
C ALA A 6 -15.81 13.51 -14.75
N CYS A 7 -14.69 12.78 -14.52
CA CYS A 7 -13.62 12.69 -15.49
C CYS A 7 -14.13 12.13 -16.83
N HIS A 8 -14.82 10.99 -16.78
CA HIS A 8 -15.34 10.34 -17.98
C HIS A 8 -16.44 11.14 -18.71
N GLU A 9 -17.20 11.98 -17.98
CA GLU A 9 -18.24 12.84 -18.56
C GLU A 9 -17.67 14.13 -19.17
N MET A 10 -16.62 14.68 -18.57
CA MET A 10 -16.13 16.03 -18.91
C MET A 10 -14.85 16.03 -19.77
N VAL A 11 -14.10 14.94 -19.75
CA VAL A 11 -12.80 14.85 -20.45
C VAL A 11 -12.85 13.74 -21.47
N GLU A 12 -12.91 14.11 -22.74
CA GLU A 12 -12.89 13.14 -23.86
C GLU A 12 -11.57 12.35 -23.86
N GLY A 13 -11.68 11.01 -23.76
CA GLY A 13 -10.51 10.12 -23.67
C GLY A 13 -9.73 10.22 -22.34
N GLY A 14 -10.29 10.91 -21.34
CA GLY A 14 -9.68 11.00 -20.03
C GLY A 14 -9.61 9.65 -19.32
N MET A 15 -8.45 9.33 -18.74
CA MET A 15 -8.22 8.14 -17.93
C MET A 15 -7.99 8.55 -16.47
N ILE A 16 -8.55 7.80 -15.54
CA ILE A 16 -8.46 8.12 -14.11
C ILE A 16 -8.36 6.86 -13.24
N ALA A 17 -7.51 6.90 -12.25
CA ALA A 17 -7.46 5.94 -11.16
C ALA A 17 -6.97 6.60 -9.87
N PRO A 18 -7.37 6.12 -8.69
CA PRO A 18 -6.72 6.51 -7.44
C PRO A 18 -5.38 5.78 -7.31
N ALA A 19 -4.38 6.42 -6.73
CA ALA A 19 -3.17 5.74 -6.27
C ALA A 19 -3.46 4.98 -4.97
N VAL A 20 -3.16 3.69 -4.95
CA VAL A 20 -3.36 2.82 -3.78
C VAL A 20 -2.02 2.39 -3.20
N SER A 21 -1.92 2.36 -1.87
CA SER A 21 -0.77 1.74 -1.20
C SER A 21 -0.86 0.23 -1.36
N SER A 22 0.19 -0.37 -1.92
CA SER A 22 0.23 -1.79 -2.23
C SER A 22 1.32 -2.50 -1.44
N THR A 23 0.99 -3.68 -0.95
CA THR A 23 1.91 -4.55 -0.24
C THR A 23 1.69 -5.99 -0.67
N CYS A 24 2.71 -6.83 -0.47
CA CYS A 24 2.59 -8.28 -0.50
C CYS A 24 2.80 -8.75 0.94
N THR A 25 1.88 -9.51 1.49
CA THR A 25 2.02 -10.06 2.83
C THR A 25 2.39 -11.53 2.77
N TYR A 26 3.53 -11.88 3.34
CA TYR A 26 3.95 -13.27 3.50
C TYR A 26 3.41 -13.86 4.80
N PRO A 27 3.00 -15.14 4.83
CA PRO A 27 2.74 -15.83 6.09
C PRO A 27 4.06 -16.06 6.84
N LEU A 28 4.04 -15.92 8.17
CA LEU A 28 5.21 -16.24 9.00
C LEU A 28 5.63 -17.71 8.87
N THR A 29 4.65 -18.59 8.78
CA THR A 29 4.84 -20.02 8.57
C THR A 29 3.91 -20.57 7.49
N ASN A 30 4.08 -21.84 7.13
CA ASN A 30 3.16 -22.53 6.21
C ASN A 30 1.91 -23.12 6.92
N LYS A 31 1.63 -22.73 8.18
CA LYS A 31 0.39 -23.10 8.85
C LYS A 31 -0.79 -22.46 8.11
N PRO A 32 -1.91 -23.21 7.92
CA PRO A 32 -3.09 -22.65 7.24
C PRO A 32 -3.59 -21.34 7.82
N GLU A 33 -3.51 -21.17 9.14
CA GLU A 33 -3.93 -19.97 9.84
C GLU A 33 -3.05 -18.76 9.49
N ASP A 34 -1.72 -18.92 9.42
CA ASP A 34 -0.79 -17.86 9.02
C ASP A 34 -0.98 -17.49 7.54
N VAL A 35 -1.21 -18.49 6.69
CA VAL A 35 -1.52 -18.25 5.26
C VAL A 35 -2.82 -17.46 5.13
N TRP A 36 -3.84 -17.81 5.92
CA TRP A 36 -5.10 -17.07 5.95
C TRP A 36 -4.90 -15.63 6.45
N ALA A 37 -4.14 -15.44 7.54
CA ALA A 37 -3.81 -14.14 8.09
C ALA A 37 -3.12 -13.23 7.06
N ALA A 38 -2.14 -13.75 6.32
CA ALA A 38 -1.46 -13.02 5.27
C ALA A 38 -2.42 -12.58 4.15
N LYS A 39 -3.31 -13.47 3.70
CA LYS A 39 -4.34 -13.15 2.71
C LYS A 39 -5.32 -12.10 3.20
N MET A 40 -5.81 -12.24 4.43
CA MET A 40 -6.70 -11.24 5.04
C MET A 40 -6.02 -9.88 5.15
N ASN A 41 -4.73 -9.83 5.49
CA ASN A 41 -3.99 -8.59 5.57
C ASN A 41 -3.96 -7.85 4.22
N ASP A 42 -3.65 -8.53 3.11
CA ASP A 42 -3.67 -7.95 1.77
C ASP A 42 -5.08 -7.50 1.36
N TRP A 43 -6.11 -8.32 1.67
CA TRP A 43 -7.49 -7.99 1.34
C TRP A 43 -7.96 -6.71 2.03
N PHE A 44 -7.65 -6.56 3.33
CA PHE A 44 -8.08 -5.39 4.10
C PHE A 44 -7.20 -4.16 3.89
N LYS A 45 -5.94 -4.32 3.51
CA LYS A 45 -5.06 -3.17 3.25
C LYS A 45 -5.25 -2.58 1.86
N THR A 46 -5.43 -3.41 0.85
CA THR A 46 -5.42 -2.93 -0.54
C THR A 46 -6.60 -3.46 -1.36
N ASN A 47 -6.83 -4.79 -1.34
CA ASN A 47 -7.72 -5.41 -2.33
C ASN A 47 -9.18 -4.95 -2.20
N TYR A 48 -9.68 -4.66 -0.98
CA TYR A 48 -11.05 -4.16 -0.82
C TYR A 48 -11.31 -2.88 -1.62
N SER A 49 -10.34 -1.97 -1.65
CA SER A 49 -10.46 -0.71 -2.39
C SER A 49 -10.36 -0.94 -3.90
N LEU A 50 -9.44 -1.79 -4.36
CA LEU A 50 -9.33 -2.16 -5.76
C LEU A 50 -10.58 -2.87 -6.27
N GLU A 51 -11.14 -3.80 -5.50
CA GLU A 51 -12.41 -4.45 -5.86
C GLU A 51 -13.56 -3.45 -5.93
N MET A 52 -13.64 -2.52 -4.99
CA MET A 52 -14.64 -1.46 -5.01
C MET A 52 -14.49 -0.57 -6.25
N TYR A 53 -13.27 -0.17 -6.61
CA TYR A 53 -13.02 0.67 -7.79
C TYR A 53 -13.22 -0.06 -9.12
N THR A 54 -12.93 -1.36 -9.17
CA THR A 54 -13.06 -2.14 -10.41
C THR A 54 -14.44 -2.75 -10.60
N LYS A 55 -15.09 -3.22 -9.51
CA LYS A 55 -16.41 -3.88 -9.55
C LYS A 55 -17.56 -2.90 -9.26
N GLY A 56 -17.29 -1.79 -8.56
CA GLY A 56 -18.31 -0.80 -8.16
C GLY A 56 -19.17 -1.27 -7.00
N GLU A 57 -18.64 -2.15 -6.15
CA GLU A 57 -19.32 -2.66 -4.96
C GLU A 57 -18.32 -3.08 -3.89
N TYR A 58 -18.75 -3.06 -2.63
CA TYR A 58 -17.93 -3.55 -1.53
C TYR A 58 -17.81 -5.07 -1.58
N PRO A 59 -16.59 -5.64 -1.44
CA PRO A 59 -16.42 -7.09 -1.41
C PRO A 59 -17.11 -7.73 -0.21
N GLY A 60 -17.55 -8.99 -0.38
CA GLY A 60 -18.34 -9.71 0.62
C GLY A 60 -17.63 -9.86 1.96
N TYR A 61 -16.31 -10.15 1.96
CA TYR A 61 -15.52 -10.25 3.19
C TYR A 61 -15.45 -8.93 3.95
N TYR A 62 -15.35 -7.80 3.24
CA TYR A 62 -15.32 -6.47 3.83
C TYR A 62 -16.69 -6.08 4.40
N MET A 63 -17.78 -6.36 3.66
CA MET A 63 -19.14 -6.15 4.14
C MET A 63 -19.47 -7.00 5.38
N ARG A 64 -18.97 -8.24 5.44
CA ARG A 64 -19.08 -9.07 6.64
C ARG A 64 -18.40 -8.40 7.84
N TYR A 65 -17.16 -7.96 7.67
CA TYR A 65 -16.41 -7.23 8.69
C TYR A 65 -17.17 -6.01 9.21
N LEU A 66 -17.70 -5.18 8.32
CA LEU A 66 -18.46 -3.98 8.67
C LEU A 66 -19.75 -4.31 9.45
N LYS A 67 -20.47 -5.36 9.03
CA LYS A 67 -21.70 -5.82 9.71
C LYS A 67 -21.42 -6.34 11.11
N GLU A 68 -20.42 -7.17 11.29
CA GLU A 68 -20.03 -7.73 12.60
C GLU A 68 -19.68 -6.64 13.62
N ARG A 69 -19.27 -5.45 13.14
CA ARG A 69 -18.88 -4.29 13.99
C ARG A 69 -19.90 -3.18 14.04
N ASN A 70 -21.05 -3.35 13.39
CA ASN A 70 -22.09 -2.33 13.28
C ASN A 70 -21.60 -0.98 12.73
N ILE A 71 -20.67 -1.02 11.75
CA ILE A 71 -20.09 0.16 11.09
C ILE A 71 -20.36 0.17 9.59
N VAL A 72 -21.43 -0.49 9.14
CA VAL A 72 -21.84 -0.46 7.73
C VAL A 72 -22.15 0.98 7.33
N PRO A 73 -21.53 1.51 6.25
CA PRO A 73 -21.86 2.84 5.76
C PRO A 73 -23.33 2.96 5.40
N LYS A 74 -23.93 4.08 5.77
CA LYS A 74 -25.27 4.42 5.31
C LYS A 74 -25.19 4.69 3.80
N MET A 75 -26.00 4.01 3.04
CA MET A 75 -26.13 4.22 1.59
C MET A 75 -27.38 5.05 1.33
N GLU A 76 -27.23 6.13 0.59
CA GLU A 76 -28.34 6.94 0.11
C GLU A 76 -28.88 6.40 -1.23
N GLU A 77 -30.04 6.91 -1.63
CA GLU A 77 -30.61 6.58 -2.93
C GLU A 77 -29.67 7.05 -4.07
N GLY A 78 -29.34 6.17 -5.01
CA GLY A 78 -28.42 6.48 -6.12
C GLY A 78 -26.95 6.16 -5.86
N ASP A 79 -26.52 5.94 -4.61
CA ASP A 79 -25.10 5.67 -4.30
C ASP A 79 -24.57 4.42 -5.01
N ARG A 80 -25.40 3.37 -5.10
CA ARG A 80 -25.02 2.12 -5.77
C ARG A 80 -24.80 2.30 -7.26
N GLU A 81 -25.62 3.11 -7.90
CA GLU A 81 -25.53 3.44 -9.31
C GLU A 81 -24.26 4.26 -9.59
N ILE A 82 -23.97 5.23 -8.71
CA ILE A 82 -22.74 6.04 -8.76
C ILE A 82 -21.50 5.15 -8.64
N LEU A 83 -21.49 4.22 -7.68
CA LEU A 83 -20.38 3.29 -7.50
C LEU A 83 -20.20 2.34 -8.69
N LYS A 84 -21.29 1.77 -9.20
CA LYS A 84 -21.26 0.85 -10.36
C LYS A 84 -20.78 1.52 -11.64
N LYS A 85 -21.10 2.80 -11.83
CA LYS A 85 -20.66 3.58 -12.99
C LYS A 85 -19.19 3.94 -12.90
N ALA A 86 -18.67 4.18 -11.72
CA ALA A 86 -17.33 4.69 -11.46
C ALA A 86 -16.25 3.60 -11.59
N LYS A 87 -15.97 3.17 -12.81
CA LYS A 87 -14.90 2.21 -13.12
C LYS A 87 -13.59 2.94 -13.39
N ILE A 88 -12.52 2.50 -12.77
CA ILE A 88 -11.17 3.02 -13.03
C ILE A 88 -10.63 2.45 -14.34
N ASP A 89 -9.72 3.17 -14.98
CA ASP A 89 -9.17 2.81 -16.29
C ASP A 89 -7.87 2.01 -16.19
N TYR A 90 -7.16 2.14 -15.09
CA TYR A 90 -5.89 1.47 -14.81
C TYR A 90 -5.72 1.33 -13.29
N ILE A 91 -4.70 0.61 -12.85
CA ILE A 91 -4.34 0.52 -11.43
C ILE A 91 -3.08 1.34 -11.20
N ALA A 92 -3.20 2.40 -10.40
CA ALA A 92 -2.07 3.19 -9.91
C ALA A 92 -1.67 2.69 -8.52
N LEU A 93 -0.42 2.28 -8.34
CA LEU A 93 0.04 1.70 -7.09
C LEU A 93 1.33 2.33 -6.55
N ASN A 94 1.40 2.45 -5.24
CA ASN A 94 2.60 2.82 -4.50
C ASN A 94 3.15 1.55 -3.84
N TYR A 95 4.41 1.22 -4.10
CA TYR A 95 5.04 0.04 -3.53
C TYR A 95 6.38 0.40 -2.92
N TYR A 96 6.56 0.07 -1.63
CA TYR A 96 7.80 0.35 -0.91
C TYR A 96 8.38 -0.88 -0.20
N ARG A 97 7.52 -1.79 0.24
CA ARG A 97 7.91 -2.93 1.08
C ARG A 97 6.88 -4.05 1.01
N THR A 98 7.29 -5.22 1.46
CA THR A 98 6.40 -6.32 1.82
C THR A 98 6.13 -6.34 3.32
N LEU A 99 5.16 -7.14 3.71
CA LEU A 99 4.81 -7.41 5.09
C LEU A 99 4.95 -8.90 5.37
N CYS A 100 4.96 -9.24 6.65
CA CYS A 100 4.86 -10.63 7.11
C CYS A 100 3.79 -10.68 8.20
N ALA A 101 3.01 -11.74 8.26
CA ALA A 101 1.93 -11.85 9.21
C ALA A 101 1.84 -13.26 9.81
N SER A 102 1.53 -13.31 11.11
CA SER A 102 1.09 -14.50 11.81
C SER A 102 -0.38 -14.37 12.22
N TYR A 103 -1.07 -15.50 12.36
CA TYR A 103 -2.44 -15.51 12.83
C TYR A 103 -2.49 -15.17 14.33
N LEU A 104 -3.20 -14.12 14.65
CA LEU A 104 -3.50 -13.73 16.02
C LEU A 104 -4.93 -13.17 16.05
N PRO A 105 -5.90 -13.95 16.53
CA PRO A 105 -7.25 -13.44 16.72
C PRO A 105 -7.27 -12.35 17.79
N ALA A 106 -8.18 -11.40 17.67
CA ALA A 106 -8.43 -10.43 18.72
C ALA A 106 -8.91 -11.13 20.00
N ASP A 107 -8.40 -10.69 21.14
CA ASP A 107 -8.77 -11.13 22.47
C ASP A 107 -8.96 -9.92 23.41
N GLU A 108 -9.10 -10.16 24.73
CA GLU A 108 -9.27 -9.08 25.70
C GLU A 108 -8.03 -8.17 25.82
N ASP A 109 -6.83 -8.76 25.70
CA ASP A 109 -5.56 -8.03 25.78
C ASP A 109 -5.24 -7.29 24.45
N HIS A 110 -5.77 -7.80 23.33
CA HIS A 110 -5.53 -7.31 21.98
C HIS A 110 -6.84 -7.11 21.24
N PRO A 111 -7.64 -6.10 21.61
CA PRO A 111 -8.92 -5.85 20.97
C PRO A 111 -8.74 -5.38 19.53
N ILE A 112 -9.74 -5.64 18.70
CA ILE A 112 -9.77 -5.23 17.31
C ILE A 112 -9.48 -3.72 17.17
N GLY A 113 -8.58 -3.39 16.25
CA GLY A 113 -8.17 -2.00 16.01
C GLY A 113 -7.15 -1.46 17.00
N SER A 114 -6.71 -2.26 17.99
CA SER A 114 -5.58 -1.87 18.82
C SER A 114 -4.30 -1.87 17.99
N ARG A 115 -3.59 -0.74 18.00
CA ARG A 115 -2.25 -0.62 17.45
C ARG A 115 -1.29 -0.51 18.61
N VAL A 116 -0.46 -1.51 18.79
CA VAL A 116 0.66 -1.42 19.71
C VAL A 116 1.88 -1.00 18.92
N PHE A 117 2.36 0.23 19.20
CA PHE A 117 3.61 0.71 18.64
C PHE A 117 4.73 0.46 19.66
N ARG A 118 5.70 -0.37 19.30
CA ARG A 118 6.97 -0.47 20.02
C ARG A 118 8.04 0.23 19.19
N GLY A 119 8.26 1.50 19.49
CA GLY A 119 9.10 2.33 18.65
C GLY A 119 8.41 2.60 17.31
N ASN A 120 9.00 2.14 16.20
CA ASN A 120 8.44 2.26 14.85
C ASN A 120 7.72 0.99 14.37
N GLU A 121 7.61 -0.04 15.24
CA GLU A 121 6.99 -1.31 14.89
C GLU A 121 5.51 -1.32 15.28
N VAL A 122 4.67 -1.85 14.39
CA VAL A 122 3.25 -2.09 14.63
C VAL A 122 3.08 -3.56 14.95
N ASP A 123 2.79 -3.88 16.20
CA ASP A 123 2.66 -5.27 16.64
C ASP A 123 1.34 -5.93 16.20
N PHE A 124 0.29 -5.14 15.92
CA PHE A 124 -1.02 -5.64 15.54
C PHE A 124 -1.58 -4.94 14.32
N ASP A 125 -2.20 -5.74 13.48
CA ASP A 125 -3.04 -5.26 12.40
C ASP A 125 -4.29 -4.53 12.95
N GLN A 126 -4.62 -3.45 12.27
CA GLN A 126 -5.78 -2.61 12.64
C GLN A 126 -7.12 -3.33 12.52
N TYR A 127 -7.18 -4.47 11.86
CA TYR A 127 -8.41 -5.24 11.66
C TYR A 127 -8.57 -6.39 12.64
N GLY A 128 -7.54 -6.72 13.44
CA GLY A 128 -7.57 -7.74 14.49
C GLY A 128 -7.57 -9.18 13.99
N TYR A 129 -6.97 -9.44 12.82
CA TYR A 129 -6.88 -10.78 12.25
C TYR A 129 -5.48 -11.36 12.26
N CYS A 130 -4.45 -10.51 12.32
CA CYS A 130 -3.07 -10.93 12.26
C CYS A 130 -2.18 -10.01 13.09
N ARG A 131 -1.01 -10.50 13.38
CA ARG A 131 0.09 -9.76 13.93
C ARG A 131 1.11 -9.47 12.83
N ASP A 132 1.59 -8.24 12.77
CA ASP A 132 2.69 -7.87 11.89
C ASP A 132 3.99 -8.51 12.42
N GLU A 133 4.69 -9.21 11.55
CA GLU A 133 5.91 -9.94 11.86
C GLU A 133 7.05 -9.47 10.94
N LYS A 134 8.28 -9.77 11.33
CA LYS A 134 9.44 -9.56 10.49
C LYS A 134 9.72 -10.80 9.64
N ASN A 135 9.91 -10.63 8.35
CA ASN A 135 10.40 -11.71 7.50
C ASN A 135 11.92 -11.78 7.59
N GLU A 136 12.46 -12.77 8.30
CA GLU A 136 13.89 -12.94 8.50
C GLU A 136 14.68 -13.27 7.22
N ASN A 137 13.99 -13.60 6.12
CA ASN A 137 14.60 -13.86 4.82
C ASN A 137 14.85 -12.58 4.00
N LEU A 138 14.37 -11.42 4.46
CA LEU A 138 14.49 -10.15 3.75
C LEU A 138 15.38 -9.17 4.49
N LYS A 139 16.17 -8.43 3.73
CA LYS A 139 16.86 -7.25 4.25
C LYS A 139 15.87 -6.14 4.53
N ALA A 140 16.14 -5.31 5.52
CA ALA A 140 15.35 -4.14 5.82
C ALA A 140 16.21 -2.88 5.77
N SER A 141 15.58 -1.74 5.49
CA SER A 141 16.19 -0.42 5.66
C SER A 141 16.37 -0.11 7.14
N GLU A 142 17.11 0.95 7.46
CA GLU A 142 17.27 1.44 8.84
C GLU A 142 15.91 1.80 9.49
N TYR A 143 14.90 2.13 8.70
CA TYR A 143 13.53 2.41 9.16
C TYR A 143 12.63 1.16 9.21
N GLY A 144 13.21 -0.04 9.09
CA GLY A 144 12.46 -1.30 9.18
C GLY A 144 11.67 -1.69 7.91
N ALA A 145 11.77 -0.92 6.83
CA ALA A 145 11.10 -1.27 5.57
C ALA A 145 11.81 -2.45 4.89
N GLN A 146 11.12 -3.57 4.74
CA GLN A 146 11.68 -4.78 4.12
C GLN A 146 11.81 -4.60 2.61
N ILE A 147 13.01 -4.84 2.08
CA ILE A 147 13.37 -4.65 0.67
C ILE A 147 13.05 -5.94 -0.08
N ASP A 148 12.08 -5.88 -0.98
CA ASP A 148 11.62 -7.09 -1.67
C ASP A 148 11.15 -6.81 -3.12
N PRO A 149 12.05 -6.92 -4.09
CA PRO A 149 11.69 -6.82 -5.49
C PRO A 149 10.82 -7.99 -5.98
N MET A 150 10.93 -9.19 -5.37
CA MET A 150 10.08 -10.33 -5.71
C MET A 150 8.63 -10.08 -5.29
N GLY A 151 8.42 -9.47 -4.12
CA GLY A 151 7.09 -9.05 -3.66
C GLY A 151 6.43 -8.06 -4.62
N LEU A 152 7.19 -7.15 -5.22
CA LEU A 152 6.69 -6.28 -6.27
C LEU A 152 6.20 -7.08 -7.49
N ARG A 153 7.01 -8.03 -7.99
CA ARG A 153 6.60 -8.89 -9.12
C ARG A 153 5.34 -9.69 -8.81
N ILE A 154 5.22 -10.21 -7.58
CA ILE A 154 4.02 -10.93 -7.11
C ILE A 154 2.80 -10.01 -7.16
N VAL A 155 2.87 -8.81 -6.58
CA VAL A 155 1.77 -7.83 -6.57
C VAL A 155 1.33 -7.46 -7.98
N LEU A 156 2.28 -7.16 -8.89
CA LEU A 156 1.97 -6.80 -10.27
C LEU A 156 1.22 -7.93 -10.99
N ASN A 157 1.71 -9.16 -10.88
CA ASN A 157 1.08 -10.33 -11.48
C ASN A 157 -0.32 -10.59 -10.87
N GLU A 158 -0.45 -10.50 -9.53
CA GLU A 158 -1.72 -10.76 -8.86
C GLU A 158 -2.77 -9.72 -9.26
N TYR A 159 -2.43 -8.44 -9.29
CA TYR A 159 -3.39 -7.39 -9.66
C TYR A 159 -3.80 -7.49 -11.13
N TYR A 160 -2.84 -7.71 -12.03
CA TYR A 160 -3.18 -7.89 -13.43
C TYR A 160 -4.07 -9.10 -13.67
N ARG A 161 -3.76 -10.23 -13.05
CA ARG A 161 -4.57 -11.46 -13.13
C ARG A 161 -5.99 -11.29 -12.56
N LEU A 162 -6.15 -10.49 -11.49
CA LEU A 162 -7.45 -10.30 -10.82
C LEU A 162 -8.33 -9.27 -11.50
N TYR A 163 -7.75 -8.21 -12.04
CA TYR A 163 -8.51 -7.05 -12.48
C TYR A 163 -8.43 -6.80 -13.99
N HIS A 164 -7.46 -7.36 -14.68
CA HIS A 164 -7.24 -7.22 -16.14
C HIS A 164 -7.22 -5.75 -16.59
N LEU A 165 -6.61 -4.89 -15.78
CA LEU A 165 -6.37 -3.49 -16.08
C LEU A 165 -4.87 -3.23 -16.18
N PRO A 166 -4.41 -2.32 -17.05
CA PRO A 166 -3.01 -1.93 -17.08
C PRO A 166 -2.58 -1.29 -15.76
N LEU A 167 -1.30 -1.41 -15.41
CA LEU A 167 -0.75 -0.95 -14.14
C LEU A 167 0.26 0.16 -14.33
N ILE A 168 0.30 1.09 -13.39
CA ILE A 168 1.35 2.09 -13.26
C ILE A 168 1.83 2.15 -11.82
N ILE A 169 3.15 2.16 -11.62
CA ILE A 169 3.73 2.41 -10.30
C ILE A 169 3.89 3.91 -10.15
N THR A 170 3.15 4.51 -9.23
CA THR A 170 3.17 5.95 -8.97
C THR A 170 4.22 6.34 -7.94
N GLU A 171 4.57 5.42 -7.04
CA GLU A 171 5.64 5.63 -6.08
C GLU A 171 6.40 4.32 -5.81
N ASN A 172 7.73 4.40 -5.85
CA ASN A 172 8.64 3.33 -5.43
C ASN A 172 9.97 3.93 -5.00
N GLY A 173 10.52 3.53 -3.86
CA GLY A 173 11.77 4.07 -3.37
C GLY A 173 12.18 3.50 -2.03
N LEU A 174 13.38 3.86 -1.59
CA LEU A 174 13.97 3.43 -0.31
C LEU A 174 14.29 4.64 0.57
N GLY A 175 13.69 4.66 1.77
CA GLY A 175 14.06 5.60 2.83
C GLY A 175 15.28 5.08 3.60
N MET A 176 16.32 5.93 3.69
CA MET A 176 17.55 5.68 4.44
C MET A 176 18.00 6.98 5.08
N ALA A 177 18.81 6.90 6.12
CA ALA A 177 19.53 8.06 6.67
C ALA A 177 20.68 8.41 5.71
N ASP A 178 20.49 9.49 4.96
CA ASP A 178 21.51 9.94 4.01
C ASP A 178 22.59 10.75 4.73
N GLU A 179 23.85 10.49 4.40
CA GLU A 179 24.98 11.25 4.91
C GLU A 179 25.54 12.15 3.82
N LEU A 180 25.68 13.44 4.13
CA LEU A 180 26.37 14.39 3.27
C LEU A 180 27.87 14.26 3.50
N THR A 181 28.60 13.87 2.48
CA THR A 181 30.07 13.75 2.52
C THR A 181 30.75 15.12 2.43
N GLU A 182 32.06 15.18 2.73
CA GLU A 182 32.83 16.42 2.71
C GLU A 182 32.84 17.13 1.34
N ASP A 183 32.66 16.36 0.24
CA ASP A 183 32.54 16.87 -1.12
C ASP A 183 31.12 17.40 -1.45
N GLY A 184 30.20 17.39 -0.48
CA GLY A 184 28.84 17.90 -0.64
C GLY A 184 27.91 16.95 -1.41
N ARG A 185 28.22 15.65 -1.45
CA ARG A 185 27.45 14.63 -2.14
C ARG A 185 26.83 13.63 -1.16
N VAL A 186 25.82 12.92 -1.63
CA VAL A 186 25.28 11.73 -0.98
C VAL A 186 25.62 10.53 -1.87
N HIS A 187 26.37 9.57 -1.31
CA HIS A 187 26.72 8.34 -2.00
C HIS A 187 25.65 7.28 -1.69
N ASP A 188 24.61 7.22 -2.52
CA ASP A 188 23.41 6.40 -2.28
C ASP A 188 23.38 5.13 -3.14
N ASP A 189 24.48 4.41 -3.23
CA ASP A 189 24.60 3.13 -3.97
C ASP A 189 23.54 2.13 -3.52
N TYR A 190 23.17 2.13 -2.23
CA TYR A 190 22.07 1.32 -1.70
C TYR A 190 20.73 1.63 -2.35
N ARG A 191 20.48 2.90 -2.72
CA ARG A 191 19.25 3.30 -3.42
C ARG A 191 19.31 2.92 -4.89
N ILE A 192 20.48 3.01 -5.50
CA ILE A 192 20.72 2.53 -6.88
C ILE A 192 20.46 1.02 -6.96
N ASP A 193 20.95 0.26 -6.02
CA ASP A 193 20.76 -1.20 -5.98
C ASP A 193 19.29 -1.57 -5.71
N TYR A 194 18.62 -0.84 -4.83
CA TYR A 194 17.18 -1.00 -4.62
C TYR A 194 16.41 -0.78 -5.93
N LEU A 195 16.63 0.36 -6.59
CA LEU A 195 15.93 0.70 -7.83
C LEU A 195 16.25 -0.29 -8.95
N ARG A 196 17.52 -0.66 -9.14
CA ARG A 196 17.93 -1.65 -10.13
C ARG A 196 17.20 -2.98 -9.98
N SER A 197 17.10 -3.47 -8.73
CA SER A 197 16.44 -4.75 -8.45
C SER A 197 14.93 -4.67 -8.66
N HIS A 198 14.29 -3.54 -8.32
CA HIS A 198 12.85 -3.34 -8.54
C HIS A 198 12.52 -3.12 -10.01
N ILE A 199 13.34 -2.38 -10.77
CA ILE A 199 13.19 -2.23 -12.22
C ILE A 199 13.29 -3.59 -12.92
N LYS A 200 14.25 -4.43 -12.47
CA LYS A 200 14.33 -5.81 -12.99
C LYS A 200 13.05 -6.60 -12.71
N ALA A 201 12.50 -6.50 -11.51
CA ALA A 201 11.26 -7.19 -11.14
C ALA A 201 10.05 -6.70 -11.98
N ILE A 202 10.02 -5.42 -12.33
CA ILE A 202 9.02 -4.87 -13.27
C ILE A 202 9.20 -5.50 -14.67
N GLY A 203 10.44 -5.57 -15.17
CA GLY A 203 10.74 -6.22 -16.43
C GLY A 203 10.31 -7.69 -16.46
N ASP A 204 10.63 -8.43 -15.38
CA ASP A 204 10.21 -9.83 -15.23
C ASP A 204 8.66 -9.97 -15.20
N ALA A 205 7.94 -9.02 -14.60
CA ALA A 205 6.47 -9.01 -14.59
C ALA A 205 5.88 -8.72 -15.99
N ILE A 206 6.51 -7.84 -16.78
CA ILE A 206 6.11 -7.60 -18.17
C ILE A 206 6.29 -8.89 -19.00
N GLU A 207 7.39 -9.60 -18.80
CA GLU A 207 7.63 -10.90 -19.46
C GLU A 207 6.62 -11.98 -19.01
N ASP A 208 6.11 -11.89 -17.79
CA ASP A 208 5.01 -12.74 -17.28
C ASP A 208 3.64 -12.38 -17.95
N GLY A 209 3.57 -11.29 -18.71
CA GLY A 209 2.37 -10.84 -19.43
C GLY A 209 1.61 -9.70 -18.76
N VAL A 210 2.18 -9.06 -17.75
CA VAL A 210 1.59 -7.87 -17.10
C VAL A 210 1.68 -6.66 -18.02
N GLU A 211 0.55 -5.97 -18.24
CA GLU A 211 0.52 -4.72 -19.01
C GLU A 211 0.91 -3.54 -18.10
N MET A 212 2.11 -3.00 -18.32
CA MET A 212 2.64 -1.87 -17.58
C MET A 212 2.57 -0.59 -18.40
N MET A 213 1.92 0.46 -17.86
CA MET A 213 1.91 1.80 -18.44
C MET A 213 3.21 2.57 -18.16
N GLY A 214 3.83 2.29 -17.00
CA GLY A 214 5.05 2.96 -16.58
C GLY A 214 5.35 2.80 -15.09
N SER A 215 6.45 3.43 -14.68
CA SER A 215 6.87 3.53 -13.28
C SER A 215 7.43 4.90 -13.00
N CYS A 216 6.89 5.59 -12.00
CA CYS A 216 7.43 6.83 -11.47
C CYS A 216 8.40 6.51 -10.33
N ILE A 217 9.65 6.94 -10.50
CA ILE A 217 10.63 6.93 -9.43
C ILE A 217 10.66 8.36 -8.91
N PRO A 218 10.27 8.64 -7.65
CA PRO A 218 10.40 9.98 -7.11
C PRO A 218 11.87 10.41 -7.20
N ALA A 219 12.12 11.55 -7.82
CA ALA A 219 13.44 12.16 -7.74
C ALA A 219 13.74 12.41 -6.25
N PRO A 220 14.98 12.18 -5.77
CA PRO A 220 15.35 12.59 -4.43
C PRO A 220 15.05 14.09 -4.33
N PRO A 221 14.49 14.58 -3.21
CA PRO A 221 14.28 16.02 -3.03
C PRO A 221 15.62 16.72 -3.27
N PRO A 222 15.64 17.83 -4.02
CA PRO A 222 16.87 18.62 -4.13
C PRO A 222 17.31 18.92 -2.70
N SER A 223 18.56 18.72 -2.38
CA SER A 223 19.24 18.72 -1.09
C SER A 223 18.83 19.87 -0.15
N ALA A 224 17.60 19.88 0.28
CA ALA A 224 17.05 20.81 1.23
C ALA A 224 16.85 20.08 2.55
N GLY A 225 17.86 20.16 3.41
CA GLY A 225 17.72 19.82 4.83
C GLY A 225 17.80 18.34 5.15
N ILE A 226 18.97 17.79 5.07
CA ILE A 226 19.42 16.66 5.86
C ILE A 226 19.01 16.90 7.30
N LEU A 227 18.22 16.00 7.88
CA LEU A 227 17.68 16.03 9.25
C LEU A 227 16.28 16.68 9.41
N ALA A 228 15.28 16.19 8.69
CA ALA A 228 13.94 16.24 9.23
C ALA A 228 13.32 14.85 9.12
N PRO A 229 12.84 14.23 10.22
CA PRO A 229 11.96 13.09 10.11
C PRO A 229 10.76 13.51 9.26
N TRP A 230 10.34 12.66 8.37
CA TRP A 230 9.18 12.88 7.47
C TRP A 230 8.01 13.45 8.28
N ARG A 231 7.87 14.77 8.31
CA ARG A 231 6.65 15.40 8.80
C ARG A 231 5.66 15.40 7.64
N ARG A 232 4.53 14.76 7.84
CA ARG A 232 3.39 14.90 6.92
C ARG A 232 3.11 16.38 6.70
N PRO A 233 3.00 16.88 5.48
CA PRO A 233 2.49 18.23 5.24
C PRO A 233 1.05 18.25 5.75
N GLY A 234 0.73 19.10 6.74
CA GLY A 234 -0.64 19.37 7.13
C GLY A 234 -1.07 19.14 8.58
N CYS A 235 -0.15 18.97 9.55
CA CYS A 235 -0.50 19.13 10.96
C CYS A 235 0.22 20.36 11.54
N SER A 236 -0.35 21.53 11.34
CA SER A 236 -0.06 22.71 12.13
C SER A 236 -0.72 22.55 13.49
N SER A 237 0.05 22.23 14.52
CA SER A 237 -0.39 22.46 15.90
C SER A 237 -0.51 23.97 16.11
N ALA A 238 -1.73 24.44 16.33
CA ALA A 238 -1.97 25.80 16.78
C ALA A 238 -1.23 26.07 18.12
N PRO A 239 -0.64 27.24 18.32
CA PRO A 239 -0.01 27.57 19.60
C PRO A 239 -1.08 27.69 20.68
N THR A 240 -0.92 26.92 21.75
CA THR A 240 -1.68 27.12 22.99
C THR A 240 -1.32 28.51 23.54
N ALA A 241 -2.28 29.42 23.46
CA ALA A 241 -2.18 30.71 24.17
C ALA A 241 -2.20 30.46 25.69
N ALA A 242 -1.18 30.91 26.36
CA ALA A 242 -1.15 31.04 27.81
C ALA A 242 -2.13 32.13 28.25
N ARG A 243 -3.06 31.76 29.17
CA ARG A 243 -3.51 32.56 30.30
C ARG A 243 -3.97 31.65 31.43
#